data_f5ed64f28950700d7a55033526d97de2
#
_entry.id   f5ed64f28950700d7a55033526d97de2
#
_cell.length_a   1.000
_cell.length_b   1.000
_cell.length_c   1.000
_cell.angle_alpha   90.00
_cell.angle_beta   90.00
_cell.angle_gamma   90.00
#
_symmetry.space_group_name_H-M   'P 1'
#
loop_
_entity.id
_entity.type
_entity.pdbx_description
1 polymer ?
#
loop_
_entity_poly.entity_id
_entity_poly.type
_entity_poly.pdbx_seq_one_letter_code
_entity_poly.pdbx_strand_id
1 'polypeptide(L)'
;MDYTILILALPVLSFLVLALAGMKMPHRVAGTIGTLSLGAVAVLSYLTAFNYFSAPRTAEGLYPTLTPWNIEWLPFTSSLHIDMGILLDPISVMMLVVISTVSLMVHIYSFGYMKGEVGFQRYYAFLSLFTFSMLGLVVATNIFQMYVFWELVGVSSYLLIGFYYTKPEAIAASKKAFIVTRFADLGFLIGILIYGYYMQTFTFNPGTERLMQAGMVLPWALGLMFIGGGGK
;
A
#
# COMPACT_ATOMS: atom_id res chain seq x y z
N MET A 1 -18.90 1.42 8.11
CA MET A 1 -18.03 0.76 7.09
C MET A 1 -16.91 -0.06 7.74
N ASP A 2 -17.16 -0.71 8.84
CA ASP A 2 -16.14 -1.43 9.64
C ASP A 2 -15.51 -2.62 8.91
N TYR A 3 -16.20 -3.14 7.89
CA TYR A 3 -15.70 -4.24 7.05
C TYR A 3 -14.50 -3.84 6.16
N THR A 4 -14.20 -2.55 6.01
CA THR A 4 -13.08 -2.09 5.18
C THR A 4 -11.72 -2.59 5.66
N ILE A 5 -11.60 -2.91 6.95
CA ILE A 5 -10.41 -3.56 7.50
C ILE A 5 -10.12 -4.91 6.84
N LEU A 6 -11.17 -5.63 6.39
CA LEU A 6 -11.03 -6.90 5.71
C LEU A 6 -10.35 -6.75 4.33
N ILE A 7 -10.47 -5.57 3.70
CA ILE A 7 -9.80 -5.29 2.42
C ILE A 7 -8.27 -5.39 2.58
N LEU A 8 -7.74 -4.98 3.73
CA LEU A 8 -6.31 -5.12 4.06
C LEU A 8 -5.99 -6.47 4.71
N ALA A 9 -6.87 -6.98 5.55
CA ALA A 9 -6.62 -8.21 6.29
C ALA A 9 -6.56 -9.45 5.37
N LEU A 10 -7.44 -9.56 4.39
CA LEU A 10 -7.49 -10.74 3.51
C LEU A 10 -6.20 -10.96 2.70
N PRO A 11 -5.61 -9.97 2.02
CA PRO A 11 -4.37 -10.19 1.28
C PRO A 11 -3.18 -10.52 2.19
N VAL A 12 -3.06 -9.88 3.38
CA VAL A 12 -1.97 -10.20 4.30
C VAL A 12 -2.14 -11.59 4.92
N LEU A 13 -3.36 -12.01 5.24
CA LEU A 13 -3.62 -13.37 5.69
C LEU A 13 -3.33 -14.40 4.60
N SER A 14 -3.72 -14.12 3.36
CA SER A 14 -3.37 -14.95 2.21
C SER A 14 -1.85 -15.06 2.03
N PHE A 15 -1.13 -13.94 2.13
CA PHE A 15 0.33 -13.94 2.11
C PHE A 15 0.91 -14.82 3.23
N LEU A 16 0.48 -14.64 4.47
CA LEU A 16 1.00 -15.41 5.62
C LEU A 16 0.74 -16.91 5.46
N VAL A 17 -0.48 -17.29 5.07
CA VAL A 17 -0.83 -18.70 4.83
C VAL A 17 0.03 -19.30 3.72
N LEU A 18 0.19 -18.61 2.61
CA LEU A 18 0.98 -19.09 1.48
C LEU A 18 2.48 -19.08 1.74
N ALA A 19 2.99 -18.10 2.50
CA ALA A 19 4.40 -18.03 2.88
C ALA A 19 4.80 -19.14 3.86
N LEU A 20 3.95 -19.42 4.86
CA LEU A 20 4.27 -20.37 5.93
C LEU A 20 3.90 -21.82 5.58
N ALA A 21 2.74 -22.03 4.96
CA ALA A 21 2.21 -23.36 4.67
C ALA A 21 2.22 -23.71 3.17
N GLY A 22 2.42 -22.76 2.28
CA GLY A 22 2.29 -22.92 0.84
C GLY A 22 3.21 -24.00 0.25
N MET A 23 4.45 -24.14 0.78
CA MET A 23 5.40 -25.15 0.28
C MET A 23 4.89 -26.60 0.45
N LYS A 24 3.98 -26.85 1.38
CA LYS A 24 3.34 -28.16 1.62
C LYS A 24 2.04 -28.34 0.85
N MET A 25 1.55 -27.30 0.17
CA MET A 25 0.26 -27.31 -0.52
C MET A 25 0.42 -27.63 -2.01
N PRO A 26 -0.55 -28.32 -2.64
CA PRO A 26 -0.61 -28.44 -4.09
C PRO A 26 -0.71 -27.06 -4.77
N HIS A 27 -0.12 -26.90 -5.95
CA HIS A 27 -0.14 -25.63 -6.70
C HIS A 27 -1.56 -25.07 -6.90
N ARG A 28 -2.53 -25.96 -7.21
CA ARG A 28 -3.92 -25.56 -7.41
C ARG A 28 -4.55 -24.95 -6.15
N VAL A 29 -4.28 -25.55 -4.97
CA VAL A 29 -4.84 -25.08 -3.69
C VAL A 29 -4.25 -23.69 -3.37
N ALA A 30 -2.94 -23.52 -3.50
CA ALA A 30 -2.29 -22.24 -3.23
C ALA A 30 -2.83 -21.13 -4.16
N GLY A 31 -2.93 -21.40 -5.45
CA GLY A 31 -3.50 -20.46 -6.41
C GLY A 31 -4.96 -20.12 -6.12
N THR A 32 -5.77 -21.11 -5.74
CA THR A 32 -7.19 -20.90 -5.38
C THR A 32 -7.33 -20.02 -4.14
N ILE A 33 -6.53 -20.27 -3.07
CA ILE A 33 -6.53 -19.43 -1.85
C ILE A 33 -6.22 -17.98 -2.20
N GLY A 34 -5.13 -17.72 -2.93
CA GLY A 34 -4.76 -16.37 -3.34
C GLY A 34 -5.86 -15.70 -4.16
N THR A 35 -6.36 -16.37 -5.19
CA THR A 35 -7.38 -15.80 -6.09
C THR A 35 -8.73 -15.58 -5.39
N LEU A 36 -9.19 -16.49 -4.53
CA LEU A 36 -10.45 -16.30 -3.78
C LEU A 36 -10.33 -15.17 -2.77
N SER A 37 -9.17 -15.06 -2.09
CA SER A 37 -8.90 -13.94 -1.19
C SER A 37 -9.02 -12.60 -1.94
N LEU A 38 -8.38 -12.48 -3.09
CA LEU A 38 -8.45 -11.27 -3.91
C LEU A 38 -9.83 -11.05 -4.55
N GLY A 39 -10.55 -12.12 -4.87
CA GLY A 39 -11.96 -12.04 -5.29
C GLY A 39 -12.85 -11.41 -4.21
N ALA A 40 -12.68 -11.83 -2.97
CA ALA A 40 -13.39 -11.24 -1.83
C ALA A 40 -12.98 -9.76 -1.63
N VAL A 41 -11.69 -9.44 -1.73
CA VAL A 41 -11.20 -8.05 -1.67
C VAL A 41 -11.81 -7.18 -2.75
N ALA A 42 -11.89 -7.67 -3.99
CA ALA A 42 -12.52 -6.95 -5.09
C ALA A 42 -14.00 -6.67 -4.81
N VAL A 43 -14.76 -7.69 -4.37
CA VAL A 43 -16.17 -7.51 -3.99
C VAL A 43 -16.32 -6.45 -2.91
N LEU A 44 -15.51 -6.51 -1.83
CA LEU A 44 -15.56 -5.54 -0.75
C LEU A 44 -15.19 -4.13 -1.23
N SER A 45 -14.21 -3.99 -2.13
CA SER A 45 -13.82 -2.70 -2.72
C SER A 45 -14.94 -2.10 -3.56
N TYR A 46 -15.61 -2.90 -4.38
CA TYR A 46 -16.77 -2.44 -5.15
C TYR A 46 -17.96 -2.06 -4.26
N LEU A 47 -18.23 -2.84 -3.21
CA LEU A 47 -19.26 -2.49 -2.22
C LEU A 47 -18.92 -1.19 -1.48
N THR A 48 -17.64 -0.99 -1.13
CA THR A 48 -17.18 0.26 -0.52
C THR A 48 -17.39 1.45 -1.47
N ALA A 49 -17.03 1.29 -2.73
CA ALA A 49 -17.22 2.33 -3.74
C ALA A 49 -18.71 2.67 -3.94
N PHE A 50 -19.56 1.65 -4.06
CA PHE A 50 -21.00 1.85 -4.20
C PHE A 50 -21.59 2.59 -2.99
N ASN A 51 -21.27 2.16 -1.77
CA ASN A 51 -21.75 2.79 -0.55
C ASN A 51 -21.22 4.22 -0.38
N TYR A 52 -19.95 4.46 -0.73
CA TYR A 52 -19.32 5.76 -0.59
C TYR A 52 -19.91 6.78 -1.57
N PHE A 53 -20.03 6.43 -2.85
CA PHE A 53 -20.56 7.34 -3.88
C PHE A 53 -22.08 7.50 -3.85
N SER A 54 -22.81 6.59 -3.19
CA SER A 54 -24.24 6.70 -2.93
C SER A 54 -24.57 7.50 -1.66
N ALA A 55 -23.57 7.80 -0.82
CA ALA A 55 -23.76 8.57 0.40
C ALA A 55 -24.10 10.05 0.09
N PRO A 56 -24.88 10.72 0.97
CA PRO A 56 -25.18 12.13 0.80
C PRO A 56 -23.89 12.97 0.82
N ARG A 57 -23.83 13.96 -0.06
CA ARG A 57 -22.71 14.91 -0.12
C ARG A 57 -22.80 15.91 1.05
N THR A 58 -21.66 16.53 1.38
CA THR A 58 -21.60 17.62 2.34
C THR A 58 -22.40 18.83 1.84
N ALA A 59 -22.67 19.80 2.75
CA ALA A 59 -23.37 21.04 2.40
C ALA A 59 -22.69 21.82 1.26
N GLU A 60 -21.39 21.60 1.05
CA GLU A 60 -20.57 22.19 -0.01
C GLU A 60 -20.60 21.37 -1.33
N GLY A 61 -21.37 20.29 -1.39
CA GLY A 61 -21.47 19.41 -2.55
C GLY A 61 -20.29 18.42 -2.72
N LEU A 62 -19.36 18.37 -1.77
CA LEU A 62 -18.20 17.49 -1.78
C LEU A 62 -18.51 16.13 -1.14
N TYR A 63 -17.74 15.12 -1.48
CA TYR A 63 -17.81 13.83 -0.79
C TYR A 63 -17.06 13.90 0.54
N PRO A 64 -17.62 13.37 1.64
CA PRO A 64 -17.00 13.41 2.95
C PRO A 64 -15.75 12.52 3.00
N THR A 65 -14.72 12.98 3.68
CA THR A 65 -13.59 12.11 4.05
C THR A 65 -14.00 11.27 5.27
N LEU A 66 -13.88 9.95 5.16
CA LEU A 66 -14.25 9.00 6.21
C LEU A 66 -13.00 8.28 6.72
N THR A 67 -12.91 8.12 8.03
CA THR A 67 -11.88 7.29 8.68
C THR A 67 -12.55 6.20 9.51
N PRO A 68 -12.99 5.09 8.86
CA PRO A 68 -13.73 4.03 9.54
C PRO A 68 -12.94 3.36 10.65
N TRP A 69 -11.63 3.37 10.56
CA TRP A 69 -10.73 2.75 11.52
C TRP A 69 -9.44 3.55 11.64
N ASN A 70 -9.01 3.84 12.88
CA ASN A 70 -7.78 4.54 13.18
C ASN A 70 -7.26 4.11 14.56
N ILE A 71 -5.98 3.76 14.65
CA ILE A 71 -5.30 3.42 15.91
C ILE A 71 -4.04 4.27 16.02
N GLU A 72 -3.82 4.87 17.18
CA GLU A 72 -2.56 5.50 17.51
C GLU A 72 -1.48 4.42 17.69
N TRP A 73 -0.46 4.44 16.82
CA TRP A 73 0.59 3.44 16.78
C TRP A 73 1.86 3.89 17.50
N LEU A 74 2.37 5.09 17.17
CA LEU A 74 3.61 5.61 17.75
C LEU A 74 3.39 7.02 18.30
N PRO A 75 3.27 7.19 19.62
CA PRO A 75 3.28 8.50 20.27
C PRO A 75 4.74 8.99 20.41
N PHE A 76 5.05 10.17 19.85
CA PHE A 76 6.34 10.84 20.04
C PHE A 76 6.26 11.93 21.12
N THR A 77 5.22 12.75 21.04
CA THR A 77 4.92 13.79 22.01
C THR A 77 3.41 13.86 22.21
N SER A 78 2.93 14.70 23.14
CA SER A 78 1.49 14.91 23.33
C SER A 78 0.76 15.44 22.08
N SER A 79 1.50 16.06 21.15
CA SER A 79 0.94 16.64 19.92
C SER A 79 1.36 15.91 18.64
N LEU A 80 2.45 15.14 18.67
CA LEU A 80 3.00 14.43 17.52
C LEU A 80 2.88 12.92 17.75
N HIS A 81 1.98 12.30 17.02
CA HIS A 81 1.76 10.84 16.99
C HIS A 81 1.59 10.35 15.56
N ILE A 82 1.84 9.08 15.35
CA ILE A 82 1.60 8.41 14.07
C ILE A 82 0.46 7.44 14.28
N ASP A 83 -0.57 7.62 13.49
CA ASP A 83 -1.72 6.74 13.43
C ASP A 83 -1.54 5.71 12.33
N MET A 84 -2.13 4.54 12.52
CA MET A 84 -2.37 3.52 11.49
C MET A 84 -3.88 3.40 11.31
N GLY A 85 -4.36 3.71 10.11
CA GLY A 85 -5.79 3.73 9.88
C GLY A 85 -6.17 3.51 8.42
N ILE A 86 -7.45 3.66 8.15
CA ILE A 86 -8.04 3.57 6.82
C ILE A 86 -8.74 4.90 6.55
N LEU A 87 -8.25 5.62 5.55
CA LEU A 87 -8.84 6.85 5.06
C LEU A 87 -9.57 6.56 3.75
N LEU A 88 -10.82 6.97 3.67
CA LEU A 88 -11.65 6.87 2.49
C LEU A 88 -12.00 8.27 2.00
N ASP A 89 -11.47 8.62 0.87
CA ASP A 89 -11.80 9.79 0.08
C ASP A 89 -12.13 9.37 -1.38
N PRO A 90 -12.59 10.26 -2.26
CA PRO A 90 -12.92 9.87 -3.62
C PRO A 90 -11.78 9.20 -4.38
N ILE A 91 -10.54 9.64 -4.15
CA ILE A 91 -9.35 9.12 -4.84
C ILE A 91 -9.01 7.73 -4.30
N SER A 92 -8.95 7.57 -2.98
CA SER A 92 -8.63 6.28 -2.36
C SER A 92 -9.66 5.21 -2.70
N VAL A 93 -10.95 5.56 -2.68
CA VAL A 93 -12.03 4.62 -3.03
C VAL A 93 -11.96 4.19 -4.50
N MET A 94 -11.70 5.12 -5.43
CA MET A 94 -11.48 4.76 -6.85
C MET A 94 -10.25 3.86 -7.01
N MET A 95 -9.16 4.17 -6.32
CA MET A 95 -7.93 3.38 -6.38
C MET A 95 -8.10 1.99 -5.75
N LEU A 96 -8.91 1.85 -4.69
CA LEU A 96 -9.27 0.51 -4.15
C LEU A 96 -9.89 -0.38 -5.23
N VAL A 97 -10.83 0.16 -6.02
CA VAL A 97 -11.47 -0.58 -7.12
C VAL A 97 -10.44 -0.94 -8.19
N VAL A 98 -9.61 0.00 -8.63
CA VAL A 98 -8.58 -0.25 -9.66
C VAL A 98 -7.60 -1.33 -9.21
N ILE A 99 -7.00 -1.16 -8.02
CA ILE A 99 -5.99 -2.08 -7.51
C ILE A 99 -6.56 -3.49 -7.31
N SER A 100 -7.73 -3.60 -6.68
CA SER A 100 -8.35 -4.90 -6.42
C SER A 100 -8.73 -5.63 -7.71
N THR A 101 -9.23 -4.90 -8.71
CA THR A 101 -9.59 -5.47 -10.03
C THR A 101 -8.36 -5.96 -10.77
N VAL A 102 -7.32 -5.13 -10.91
CA VAL A 102 -6.09 -5.49 -11.60
C VAL A 102 -5.41 -6.66 -10.90
N SER A 103 -5.28 -6.61 -9.57
CA SER A 103 -4.68 -7.70 -8.78
C SER A 103 -5.44 -9.02 -8.93
N LEU A 104 -6.78 -8.98 -8.93
CA LEU A 104 -7.60 -10.18 -9.17
C LEU A 104 -7.35 -10.76 -10.57
N MET A 105 -7.33 -9.90 -11.60
CA MET A 105 -7.07 -10.35 -12.99
C MET A 105 -5.67 -10.97 -13.11
N VAL A 106 -4.65 -10.37 -12.47
CA VAL A 106 -3.30 -10.92 -12.45
C VAL A 106 -3.26 -12.27 -11.74
N HIS A 107 -3.96 -12.45 -10.60
CA HIS A 107 -4.03 -13.73 -9.92
C HIS A 107 -4.68 -14.81 -10.79
N ILE A 108 -5.80 -14.49 -11.47
CA ILE A 108 -6.46 -15.42 -12.40
C ILE A 108 -5.52 -15.78 -13.56
N TYR A 109 -4.91 -14.78 -14.20
CA TYR A 109 -3.97 -14.99 -15.30
C TYR A 109 -2.79 -15.90 -14.90
N SER A 110 -2.28 -15.70 -13.67
CA SER A 110 -1.12 -16.43 -13.15
C SER A 110 -1.34 -17.93 -12.99
N PHE A 111 -2.58 -18.42 -12.91
CA PHE A 111 -2.86 -19.86 -12.94
C PHE A 111 -2.34 -20.54 -14.20
N GLY A 112 -2.46 -19.88 -15.34
CA GLY A 112 -1.94 -20.37 -16.61
C GLY A 112 -0.47 -20.04 -16.79
N TYR A 113 -0.11 -18.79 -16.52
CA TYR A 113 1.23 -18.24 -16.75
C TYR A 113 2.32 -18.96 -15.94
N MET A 114 2.05 -19.22 -14.64
CA MET A 114 3.01 -19.87 -13.73
C MET A 114 2.84 -21.39 -13.64
N LYS A 115 2.04 -21.99 -14.52
CA LYS A 115 1.79 -23.44 -14.52
C LYS A 115 3.07 -24.22 -14.77
N GLY A 116 3.43 -25.08 -13.80
CA GLY A 116 4.62 -25.93 -13.90
C GLY A 116 5.91 -25.28 -13.37
N GLU A 117 5.89 -24.00 -13.01
CA GLU A 117 7.05 -23.32 -12.46
C GLU A 117 7.31 -23.73 -11.00
N VAL A 118 8.61 -23.91 -10.70
CA VAL A 118 9.07 -24.19 -9.34
C VAL A 118 8.86 -22.96 -8.46
N GLY A 119 8.14 -23.12 -7.34
CA GLY A 119 7.87 -22.01 -6.43
C GLY A 119 6.56 -21.25 -6.74
N PHE A 120 5.64 -21.86 -7.46
CA PHE A 120 4.31 -21.32 -7.74
C PHE A 120 3.63 -20.72 -6.50
N GLN A 121 3.68 -21.43 -5.36
CA GLN A 121 3.09 -20.97 -4.09
C GLN A 121 3.77 -19.70 -3.57
N ARG A 122 5.09 -19.63 -3.69
CA ARG A 122 5.89 -18.45 -3.30
C ARG A 122 5.54 -17.25 -4.18
N TYR A 123 5.32 -17.47 -5.47
CA TYR A 123 4.88 -16.40 -6.37
C TYR A 123 3.53 -15.80 -5.93
N TYR A 124 2.55 -16.64 -5.61
CA TYR A 124 1.24 -16.19 -5.11
C TYR A 124 1.34 -15.50 -3.76
N ALA A 125 2.24 -15.94 -2.87
CA ALA A 125 2.51 -15.23 -1.62
C ALA A 125 3.03 -13.81 -1.88
N PHE A 126 4.04 -13.66 -2.74
CA PHE A 126 4.60 -12.34 -3.08
C PHE A 126 3.58 -11.44 -3.78
N LEU A 127 2.74 -11.99 -4.62
CA LEU A 127 1.69 -11.25 -5.31
C LEU A 127 0.62 -10.75 -4.33
N SER A 128 0.24 -11.58 -3.33
CA SER A 128 -0.68 -11.18 -2.26
C SER A 128 -0.06 -10.09 -1.36
N LEU A 129 1.24 -10.19 -1.03
CA LEU A 129 1.96 -9.15 -0.29
C LEU A 129 2.01 -7.83 -1.06
N PHE A 130 2.27 -7.90 -2.36
CA PHE A 130 2.26 -6.71 -3.22
C PHE A 130 0.90 -6.02 -3.21
N THR A 131 -0.18 -6.80 -3.35
CA THR A 131 -1.56 -6.25 -3.30
C THR A 131 -1.89 -5.63 -1.95
N PHE A 132 -1.53 -6.29 -0.84
CA PHE A 132 -1.65 -5.73 0.50
C PHE A 132 -0.94 -4.38 0.62
N SER A 133 0.30 -4.32 0.14
CA SER A 133 1.12 -3.10 0.20
C SER A 133 0.51 -1.95 -0.58
N MET A 134 0.01 -2.23 -1.79
CA MET A 134 -0.65 -1.22 -2.64
C MET A 134 -1.97 -0.73 -2.04
N LEU A 135 -2.78 -1.63 -1.49
CA LEU A 135 -4.04 -1.24 -0.84
C LEU A 135 -3.77 -0.41 0.41
N GLY A 136 -2.81 -0.81 1.26
CA GLY A 136 -2.44 -0.05 2.45
C GLY A 136 -1.86 1.33 2.15
N LEU A 137 -1.12 1.46 1.02
CA LEU A 137 -0.62 2.74 0.54
C LEU A 137 -1.76 3.72 0.24
N VAL A 138 -2.79 3.25 -0.44
CA VAL A 138 -3.89 4.08 -0.95
C VAL A 138 -4.83 4.55 0.16
N VAL A 139 -5.01 3.73 1.20
CA VAL A 139 -5.89 4.07 2.34
C VAL A 139 -5.15 4.69 3.52
N ALA A 140 -3.90 5.10 3.35
CA ALA A 140 -3.10 5.70 4.42
C ALA A 140 -3.76 6.97 4.96
N THR A 141 -3.79 7.13 6.29
CA THR A 141 -4.36 8.29 6.98
C THR A 141 -3.37 9.44 7.11
N ASN A 142 -2.09 9.16 6.98
CA ASN A 142 -1.02 10.13 7.12
C ASN A 142 0.18 9.77 6.24
N ILE A 143 1.08 10.75 6.06
CA ILE A 143 2.21 10.62 5.14
C ILE A 143 3.25 9.60 5.62
N PHE A 144 3.37 9.37 6.93
CA PHE A 144 4.29 8.38 7.47
C PHE A 144 3.77 6.95 7.24
N GLN A 145 2.48 6.70 7.47
CA GLN A 145 1.84 5.42 7.11
C GLN A 145 1.99 5.16 5.61
N MET A 146 1.76 6.18 4.78
CA MET A 146 1.98 6.08 3.33
C MET A 146 3.41 5.65 3.02
N TYR A 147 4.42 6.22 3.68
CA TYR A 147 5.82 5.83 3.51
C TYR A 147 6.09 4.38 3.90
N VAL A 148 5.53 3.88 5.01
CA VAL A 148 5.69 2.47 5.41
C VAL A 148 5.18 1.52 4.33
N PHE A 149 4.00 1.77 3.79
CA PHE A 149 3.46 0.95 2.70
C PHE A 149 4.20 1.16 1.38
N TRP A 150 4.71 2.36 1.12
CA TRP A 150 5.58 2.65 -0.02
C TRP A 150 6.85 1.78 -0.01
N GLU A 151 7.48 1.67 1.14
CA GLU A 151 8.62 0.79 1.37
C GLU A 151 8.27 -0.68 1.16
N LEU A 152 7.09 -1.09 1.63
CA LEU A 152 6.62 -2.47 1.49
C LEU A 152 6.31 -2.84 0.03
N VAL A 153 5.80 -1.90 -0.78
CA VAL A 153 5.67 -2.06 -2.24
C VAL A 153 7.04 -2.29 -2.87
N GLY A 154 8.06 -1.55 -2.44
CA GLY A 154 9.45 -1.74 -2.92
C GLY A 154 10.01 -3.12 -2.59
N VAL A 155 9.80 -3.61 -1.36
CA VAL A 155 10.20 -4.97 -0.96
C VAL A 155 9.45 -6.03 -1.78
N SER A 156 8.14 -5.88 -1.94
CA SER A 156 7.32 -6.82 -2.73
C SER A 156 7.78 -6.89 -4.19
N SER A 157 8.09 -5.74 -4.78
CA SER A 157 8.64 -5.64 -6.14
C SER A 157 10.00 -6.35 -6.25
N TYR A 158 10.89 -6.13 -5.27
CA TYR A 158 12.17 -6.82 -5.21
C TYR A 158 12.01 -8.34 -5.20
N LEU A 159 11.09 -8.87 -4.39
CA LEU A 159 10.81 -10.29 -4.29
C LEU A 159 10.24 -10.87 -5.59
N LEU A 160 9.38 -10.12 -6.28
CA LEU A 160 8.80 -10.54 -7.56
C LEU A 160 9.82 -10.49 -8.70
N ILE A 161 10.64 -9.44 -8.81
CA ILE A 161 11.71 -9.34 -9.81
C ILE A 161 12.75 -10.45 -9.59
N GLY A 162 13.10 -10.71 -8.34
CA GLY A 162 14.04 -11.76 -7.93
C GLY A 162 13.43 -13.15 -7.81
N PHE A 163 12.22 -13.38 -8.35
CA PHE A 163 11.53 -14.66 -8.25
C PHE A 163 12.38 -15.84 -8.75
N TYR A 164 13.05 -15.67 -9.90
CA TYR A 164 14.00 -16.62 -10.45
C TYR A 164 15.40 -16.44 -9.85
N TYR A 165 15.53 -16.58 -8.53
CA TYR A 165 16.75 -16.34 -7.75
C TYR A 165 17.96 -17.23 -8.14
N THR A 166 17.77 -18.21 -9.02
CA THR A 166 18.85 -19.06 -9.59
C THR A 166 19.44 -18.45 -10.86
N LYS A 167 18.76 -17.48 -11.48
CA LYS A 167 19.23 -16.80 -12.70
C LYS A 167 20.04 -15.56 -12.33
N PRO A 168 21.35 -15.46 -12.73
CA PRO A 168 22.19 -14.30 -12.40
C PRO A 168 21.60 -12.97 -12.85
N GLU A 169 20.93 -12.94 -14.00
CA GLU A 169 20.27 -11.75 -14.55
C GLU A 169 19.13 -11.26 -13.66
N ALA A 170 18.28 -12.16 -13.16
CA ALA A 170 17.18 -11.81 -12.25
C ALA A 170 17.71 -11.30 -10.90
N ILE A 171 18.80 -11.90 -10.39
CA ILE A 171 19.47 -11.45 -9.17
C ILE A 171 20.03 -10.03 -9.36
N ALA A 172 20.71 -9.79 -10.48
CA ALA A 172 21.30 -8.47 -10.79
C ALA A 172 20.20 -7.41 -10.94
N ALA A 173 19.11 -7.74 -11.65
CA ALA A 173 17.98 -6.84 -11.87
C ALA A 173 17.27 -6.48 -10.56
N SER A 174 16.98 -7.47 -9.71
CA SER A 174 16.30 -7.23 -8.43
C SER A 174 17.14 -6.39 -7.47
N LYS A 175 18.45 -6.67 -7.37
CA LYS A 175 19.38 -5.86 -6.58
C LYS A 175 19.46 -4.41 -7.08
N LYS A 176 19.58 -4.22 -8.41
CA LYS A 176 19.62 -2.89 -9.01
C LYS A 176 18.34 -2.11 -8.72
N ALA A 177 17.18 -2.71 -8.97
CA ALA A 177 15.89 -2.09 -8.70
C ALA A 177 15.77 -1.69 -7.22
N PHE A 178 16.11 -2.59 -6.28
CA PHE A 178 16.04 -2.33 -4.85
C PHE A 178 16.96 -1.18 -4.43
N ILE A 179 18.23 -1.19 -4.85
CA ILE A 179 19.20 -0.16 -4.47
C ILE A 179 18.76 1.22 -4.98
N VAL A 180 18.38 1.32 -6.27
CA VAL A 180 17.98 2.59 -6.87
C VAL A 180 16.75 3.18 -6.14
N THR A 181 15.73 2.36 -5.89
CA THR A 181 14.53 2.84 -5.18
C THR A 181 14.85 3.26 -3.75
N ARG A 182 15.75 2.57 -3.02
CA ARG A 182 16.13 2.93 -1.65
C ARG A 182 16.84 4.27 -1.55
N PHE A 183 17.70 4.61 -2.53
CA PHE A 183 18.30 5.94 -2.55
C PHE A 183 17.26 7.06 -2.72
N ALA A 184 16.27 6.83 -3.57
CA ALA A 184 15.16 7.78 -3.74
C ALA A 184 14.28 7.85 -2.48
N ASP A 185 13.96 6.70 -1.90
CA ASP A 185 13.15 6.59 -0.68
C ASP A 185 13.80 7.28 0.53
N LEU A 186 15.15 7.37 0.59
CA LEU A 186 15.85 8.15 1.60
C LEU A 186 15.50 9.64 1.50
N GLY A 187 15.46 10.20 0.30
CA GLY A 187 15.01 11.57 0.07
C GLY A 187 13.55 11.76 0.54
N PHE A 188 12.68 10.80 0.26
CA PHE A 188 11.30 10.80 0.72
C PHE A 188 11.21 10.84 2.25
N LEU A 189 11.95 9.96 2.94
CA LEU A 189 11.97 9.89 4.40
C LEU A 189 12.47 11.22 5.02
N ILE A 190 13.58 11.77 4.52
CA ILE A 190 14.10 13.04 5.01
C ILE A 190 13.07 14.16 4.83
N GLY A 191 12.40 14.21 3.69
CA GLY A 191 11.32 15.16 3.44
C GLY A 191 10.16 15.02 4.44
N ILE A 192 9.73 13.79 4.75
CA ILE A 192 8.70 13.50 5.75
C ILE A 192 9.12 13.94 7.15
N LEU A 193 10.37 13.68 7.55
CA LEU A 193 10.88 14.07 8.87
C LEU A 193 10.97 15.60 9.01
N ILE A 194 11.42 16.30 7.98
CA ILE A 194 11.41 17.77 7.96
C ILE A 194 9.96 18.28 8.06
N TYR A 195 9.05 17.72 7.27
CA TYR A 195 7.64 18.08 7.32
C TYR A 195 7.07 17.86 8.73
N GLY A 196 7.24 16.68 9.32
CA GLY A 196 6.74 16.35 10.65
C GLY A 196 7.29 17.26 11.75
N TYR A 197 8.58 17.62 11.66
CA TYR A 197 9.20 18.52 12.62
C TYR A 197 8.63 19.95 12.59
N TYR A 198 8.47 20.52 11.41
CA TYR A 198 7.96 21.90 11.26
C TYR A 198 6.43 21.97 11.37
N MET A 199 5.70 20.97 10.89
CA MET A 199 4.24 20.92 10.96
C MET A 199 3.71 20.39 12.29
N GLN A 200 4.53 19.72 13.10
CA GLN A 200 4.11 19.02 14.32
C GLN A 200 2.95 18.05 14.09
N THR A 201 2.86 17.50 12.88
CA THR A 201 1.87 16.51 12.47
C THR A 201 2.33 15.80 11.19
N PHE A 202 1.87 14.57 11.00
CA PHE A 202 2.07 13.81 9.76
C PHE A 202 0.82 13.75 8.88
N THR A 203 -0.26 14.43 9.24
CA THR A 203 -1.50 14.46 8.45
C THR A 203 -1.29 15.15 7.10
N PHE A 204 -2.09 14.78 6.10
CA PHE A 204 -2.01 15.39 4.75
C PHE A 204 -2.44 16.87 4.74
N ASN A 205 -3.25 17.29 5.72
CA ASN A 205 -3.71 18.67 5.84
C ASN A 205 -3.38 19.23 7.23
N PRO A 206 -2.22 19.87 7.41
CA PRO A 206 -1.75 20.40 8.70
C PRO A 206 -2.43 21.72 9.12
N GLY A 207 -3.28 22.30 8.25
CA GLY A 207 -3.88 23.61 8.44
C GLY A 207 -3.03 24.76 7.87
N THR A 208 -3.72 25.83 7.45
CA THR A 208 -3.10 26.97 6.76
C THR A 208 -2.10 27.74 7.62
N GLU A 209 -2.35 27.87 8.92
CA GLU A 209 -1.46 28.58 9.85
C GLU A 209 -0.08 27.92 9.93
N ARG A 210 -0.02 26.59 10.07
CA ARG A 210 1.23 25.83 10.12
C ARG A 210 1.98 25.87 8.79
N LEU A 211 1.26 25.82 7.68
CA LEU A 211 1.85 25.96 6.33
C LEU A 211 2.54 27.33 6.16
N MET A 212 1.93 28.41 6.65
CA MET A 212 2.53 29.75 6.61
C MET A 212 3.77 29.87 7.51
N GLN A 213 3.76 29.24 8.69
CA GLN A 213 4.90 29.26 9.62
C GLN A 213 6.13 28.53 9.08
N ALA A 214 5.95 27.49 8.27
CA ALA A 214 7.04 26.69 7.70
C ALA A 214 7.86 27.45 6.64
N GLY A 215 7.30 28.50 6.04
CA GLY A 215 8.00 29.40 5.12
C GLY A 215 8.75 28.66 4.01
N MET A 216 10.03 29.01 3.83
CA MET A 216 10.90 28.43 2.78
C MET A 216 11.30 26.96 3.01
N VAL A 217 11.08 26.39 4.18
CA VAL A 217 11.45 24.99 4.48
C VAL A 217 10.47 24.01 3.82
N LEU A 218 9.19 24.39 3.72
CA LEU A 218 8.15 23.53 3.13
C LEU A 218 8.47 23.13 1.68
N PRO A 219 8.86 24.05 0.76
CA PRO A 219 9.25 23.66 -0.61
C PRO A 219 10.40 22.67 -0.65
N TRP A 220 11.38 22.77 0.23
CA TRP A 220 12.49 21.80 0.31
C TRP A 220 12.01 20.42 0.79
N ALA A 221 11.17 20.37 1.82
CA ALA A 221 10.59 19.11 2.28
C ALA A 221 9.76 18.42 1.17
N LEU A 222 8.88 19.17 0.51
CA LEU A 222 8.07 18.68 -0.60
C LEU A 222 8.93 18.27 -1.81
N GLY A 223 9.99 19.04 -2.12
CA GLY A 223 10.95 18.71 -3.18
C GLY A 223 11.66 17.37 -2.92
N LEU A 224 12.11 17.12 -1.70
CA LEU A 224 12.70 15.83 -1.30
C LEU A 224 11.71 14.68 -1.40
N MET A 225 10.45 14.89 -0.97
CA MET A 225 9.40 13.90 -1.12
C MET A 225 9.11 13.60 -2.60
N PHE A 226 9.09 14.63 -3.44
CA PHE A 226 8.88 14.48 -4.89
C PHE A 226 10.00 13.68 -5.55
N ILE A 227 11.27 13.91 -5.18
CA ILE A 227 12.42 13.13 -5.65
C ILE A 227 12.26 11.67 -5.27
N GLY A 228 11.85 11.39 -4.02
CA GLY A 228 11.53 10.04 -3.56
C GLY A 228 10.41 9.38 -4.38
N GLY A 229 9.34 10.12 -4.63
CA GLY A 229 8.22 9.65 -5.47
C GLY A 229 8.62 9.37 -6.92
N GLY A 230 9.51 10.19 -7.50
CA GLY A 230 9.97 10.03 -8.87
C GLY A 230 11.02 8.95 -9.09
N GLY A 231 11.64 8.44 -8.02
CA GLY A 231 12.68 7.41 -8.09
C GLY A 231 12.19 5.95 -8.08
N LYS A 232 10.88 5.72 -8.08
CA LYS A 232 10.28 4.39 -7.98
C LYS A 232 9.57 3.95 -9.25
#